data_76e6a4efe6b4bc7ec6e87bd33b98d6ca
#
_entry.id   76e6a4efe6b4bc7ec6e87bd33b98d6ca
#
_cell.length_a   1.000
_cell.length_b   1.000
_cell.length_c   1.000
_cell.angle_alpha   90.00
_cell.angle_beta   90.00
_cell.angle_gamma   90.00
#
_symmetry.space_group_name_H-M   'P 1'
#
loop_
_entity.id
_entity.type
_entity.pdbx_description
1 polymer ?
#
loop_
_entity_poly.entity_id
_entity_poly.type
_entity_poly.pdbx_seq_one_letter_code
_entity_poly.pdbx_strand_id
1 'polypeptide(L)'
;MRGVAHVGVLQALADHGIRPECIAGTSAGALVGALYGAGHTAAEMITFFEQTNPRRLSRLTLRKSGLVDIDKYRRLFEDYFPDDSFKALNIRLFVTATDMVAARLEIFTDGPLIPALLASAAVPVVFTPLRFNGRLYSDGGVLNNFPIEPLQVLCDAIIGVYASPLHSPEQTELESTLAVSQRAFEVAMYLSSRLKFRACDMLLSPPELADFGIFTKKTRELYEIGYRATVERLAAIVERLEAKGIL
;
A
#
# COMPACT_ATOMS: atom_id res chain seq x y z
N MET A 1 4.36 -6.61 -4.47
CA MET A 1 5.61 -6.05 -3.87
C MET A 1 5.96 -4.66 -4.39
N ARG A 2 5.29 -4.17 -5.48
CA ARG A 2 5.50 -2.79 -6.02
C ARG A 2 5.42 -1.69 -4.95
N GLY A 3 4.69 -1.92 -3.86
CA GLY A 3 4.60 -1.01 -2.72
C GLY A 3 5.92 -0.65 -2.03
N VAL A 4 7.01 -1.40 -2.24
CA VAL A 4 8.36 -1.02 -1.74
C VAL A 4 8.82 0.33 -2.33
N ALA A 5 8.27 0.73 -3.49
CA ALA A 5 8.53 2.07 -4.05
C ALA A 5 8.11 3.21 -3.09
N HIS A 6 7.05 3.02 -2.29
CA HIS A 6 6.65 3.99 -1.26
C HIS A 6 7.75 4.22 -0.21
N VAL A 7 8.54 3.18 0.11
CA VAL A 7 9.69 3.30 1.04
C VAL A 7 10.73 4.25 0.47
N GLY A 8 11.04 4.10 -0.83
CA GLY A 8 11.97 5.01 -1.54
C GLY A 8 11.46 6.45 -1.57
N VAL A 9 10.16 6.65 -1.80
CA VAL A 9 9.53 7.98 -1.76
C VAL A 9 9.67 8.61 -0.38
N LEU A 10 9.30 7.90 0.69
CA LEU A 10 9.40 8.43 2.06
C LEU A 10 10.84 8.73 2.45
N GLN A 11 11.80 7.90 2.06
CA GLN A 11 13.21 8.15 2.34
C GLN A 11 13.70 9.40 1.60
N ALA A 12 13.39 9.55 0.30
CA ALA A 12 13.80 10.73 -0.45
C ALA A 12 13.19 12.02 0.10
N LEU A 13 11.93 12.01 0.52
CA LEU A 13 11.30 13.15 1.18
C LEU A 13 12.01 13.47 2.51
N ALA A 14 12.28 12.45 3.34
CA ALA A 14 12.94 12.60 4.63
C ALA A 14 14.38 13.16 4.51
N ASP A 15 15.14 12.71 3.51
CA ASP A 15 16.51 13.20 3.22
C ASP A 15 16.52 14.72 2.88
N HIS A 16 15.36 15.25 2.44
CA HIS A 16 15.19 16.67 2.11
C HIS A 16 14.32 17.41 3.14
N GLY A 17 14.19 16.86 4.36
CA GLY A 17 13.50 17.51 5.47
C GLY A 17 11.97 17.48 5.39
N ILE A 18 11.38 16.84 4.38
CA ILE A 18 9.94 16.75 4.21
C ILE A 18 9.42 15.49 4.91
N ARG A 19 8.55 15.68 5.92
CA ARG A 19 7.99 14.56 6.72
C ARG A 19 6.48 14.63 6.74
N PRO A 20 5.75 13.57 6.33
CA PRO A 20 4.30 13.55 6.42
C PRO A 20 3.84 13.44 7.87
N GLU A 21 2.84 14.22 8.25
CA GLU A 21 2.16 14.11 9.55
C GLU A 21 1.01 13.08 9.51
N CYS A 22 0.43 12.91 8.33
CA CYS A 22 -0.67 11.96 8.08
C CYS A 22 -0.35 11.09 6.88
N ILE A 23 -0.68 9.80 6.97
CA ILE A 23 -0.62 8.87 5.83
C ILE A 23 -1.97 8.16 5.72
N ALA A 24 -2.50 8.10 4.51
CA ALA A 24 -3.62 7.22 4.16
C ALA A 24 -3.13 6.17 3.16
N GLY A 25 -3.36 4.92 3.46
CA GLY A 25 -2.83 3.82 2.65
C GLY A 25 -3.78 2.65 2.49
N THR A 26 -3.60 1.95 1.38
CA THR A 26 -4.27 0.69 1.05
C THR A 26 -3.21 -0.36 0.81
N SER A 27 -3.42 -1.59 1.31
CA SER A 27 -2.53 -2.73 1.04
C SER A 27 -1.07 -2.41 1.37
N ALA A 28 -0.17 -2.53 0.41
CA ALA A 28 1.25 -2.20 0.61
C ALA A 28 1.49 -0.75 1.06
N GLY A 29 0.66 0.21 0.64
CA GLY A 29 0.73 1.59 1.10
C GLY A 29 0.39 1.73 2.59
N ALA A 30 -0.58 0.96 3.09
CA ALA A 30 -0.90 0.90 4.51
C ALA A 30 0.25 0.27 5.33
N LEU A 31 0.87 -0.80 4.80
CA LEU A 31 2.02 -1.44 5.45
C LEU A 31 3.20 -0.48 5.57
N VAL A 32 3.55 0.22 4.48
CA VAL A 32 4.63 1.21 4.50
C VAL A 32 4.32 2.36 5.45
N GLY A 33 3.07 2.87 5.44
CA GLY A 33 2.64 3.91 6.37
C GLY A 33 2.75 3.49 7.83
N ALA A 34 2.35 2.25 8.16
CA ALA A 34 2.47 1.70 9.51
C ALA A 34 3.93 1.54 9.95
N LEU A 35 4.79 0.95 9.09
CA LEU A 35 6.22 0.78 9.37
C LEU A 35 6.91 2.13 9.56
N TYR A 36 6.61 3.10 8.72
CA TYR A 36 7.13 4.47 8.86
C TYR A 36 6.66 5.11 10.17
N GLY A 37 5.37 5.00 10.49
CA GLY A 37 4.79 5.52 11.72
C GLY A 37 5.34 4.85 12.99
N ALA A 38 5.72 3.57 12.91
CA ALA A 38 6.40 2.85 13.98
C ALA A 38 7.89 3.21 14.12
N GLY A 39 8.45 4.03 13.20
CA GLY A 39 9.83 4.50 13.26
C GLY A 39 10.85 3.55 12.62
N HIS A 40 10.40 2.57 11.84
CA HIS A 40 11.32 1.67 11.14
C HIS A 40 12.10 2.39 10.05
N THR A 41 13.36 2.02 9.91
CA THR A 41 14.25 2.49 8.83
C THR A 41 13.85 1.91 7.46
N ALA A 42 14.27 2.54 6.38
CA ALA A 42 14.03 2.03 5.04
C ALA A 42 14.56 0.59 4.85
N ALA A 43 15.71 0.26 5.46
CA ALA A 43 16.30 -1.08 5.40
C ALA A 43 15.41 -2.13 6.11
N GLU A 44 14.86 -1.80 7.28
CA GLU A 44 13.93 -2.67 8.01
C GLU A 44 12.61 -2.85 7.25
N MET A 45 12.09 -1.78 6.65
CA MET A 45 10.90 -1.85 5.80
C MET A 45 11.10 -2.77 4.58
N ILE A 46 12.25 -2.66 3.90
CA ILE A 46 12.60 -3.55 2.79
C ILE A 46 12.66 -5.00 3.26
N THR A 47 13.32 -5.25 4.41
CA THR A 47 13.42 -6.58 5.03
C THR A 47 12.04 -7.16 5.34
N PHE A 48 11.12 -6.37 5.89
CA PHE A 48 9.74 -6.78 6.12
C PHE A 48 9.08 -7.28 4.81
N PHE A 49 9.20 -6.52 3.72
CA PHE A 49 8.63 -6.94 2.44
C PHE A 49 9.30 -8.20 1.85
N GLU A 50 10.57 -8.42 2.09
CA GLU A 50 11.26 -9.65 1.69
C GLU A 50 10.77 -10.87 2.49
N GLN A 51 10.45 -10.68 3.77
CA GLN A 51 9.90 -11.73 4.64
C GLN A 51 8.43 -12.02 4.34
N THR A 52 7.63 -11.02 3.94
CA THR A 52 6.21 -11.19 3.60
C THR A 52 5.95 -11.80 2.22
N ASN A 53 6.98 -12.17 1.46
CA ASN A 53 6.80 -12.74 0.13
C ASN A 53 6.03 -14.08 0.19
N PRO A 54 4.82 -14.18 -0.43
CA PRO A 54 3.97 -15.38 -0.35
C PRO A 54 4.64 -16.67 -0.84
N ARG A 55 5.62 -16.55 -1.76
CA ARG A 55 6.36 -17.72 -2.27
C ARG A 55 7.23 -18.40 -1.19
N ARG A 56 7.58 -17.69 -0.12
CA ARG A 56 8.30 -18.28 1.04
C ARG A 56 7.37 -19.02 1.99
N LEU A 57 6.09 -18.67 2.04
CA LEU A 57 5.10 -19.20 2.98
C LEU A 57 4.14 -20.21 2.35
N SER A 58 4.28 -20.49 1.05
CA SER A 58 3.35 -21.34 0.31
C SER A 58 3.48 -22.83 0.67
N ARG A 59 2.74 -23.24 1.70
CA ARG A 59 2.00 -24.51 1.65
C ARG A 59 0.58 -24.16 1.23
N LEU A 60 0.25 -24.40 -0.05
CA LEU A 60 -1.05 -24.17 -0.64
C LEU A 60 -2.16 -24.71 0.26
N THR A 61 -3.09 -23.85 0.64
CA THR A 61 -4.31 -24.25 1.34
C THR A 61 -5.39 -24.53 0.30
N LEU A 62 -5.40 -25.75 -0.24
CA LEU A 62 -6.35 -26.22 -1.27
C LEU A 62 -7.84 -26.20 -0.85
N ARG A 63 -8.17 -25.76 0.37
CA ARG A 63 -9.53 -25.77 0.93
C ARG A 63 -10.06 -24.43 1.42
N LYS A 64 -9.30 -23.32 1.24
CA LYS A 64 -9.72 -21.97 1.67
C LYS A 64 -9.91 -21.05 0.47
N SER A 65 -10.66 -19.96 0.64
CA SER A 65 -11.00 -18.97 -0.37
C SER A 65 -9.84 -18.07 -0.83
N GLY A 66 -8.60 -18.56 -0.80
CA GLY A 66 -7.38 -17.88 -1.24
C GLY A 66 -6.22 -18.86 -1.27
N LEU A 67 -5.16 -18.54 -2.01
CA LEU A 67 -3.98 -19.42 -2.16
C LEU A 67 -3.13 -19.46 -0.89
N VAL A 68 -3.12 -18.37 -0.11
CA VAL A 68 -2.32 -18.23 1.13
C VAL A 68 -3.22 -17.72 2.26
N ASP A 69 -3.08 -18.30 3.44
CA ASP A 69 -3.76 -17.88 4.64
C ASP A 69 -3.11 -16.61 5.21
N ILE A 70 -3.85 -15.49 5.22
CA ILE A 70 -3.34 -14.19 5.67
C ILE A 70 -2.94 -14.20 7.16
N ASP A 71 -3.60 -15.00 8.00
CA ASP A 71 -3.28 -15.11 9.44
C ASP A 71 -1.87 -15.66 9.71
N LYS A 72 -1.25 -16.34 8.74
CA LYS A 72 0.14 -16.82 8.89
C LYS A 72 1.16 -15.69 9.01
N TYR A 73 0.80 -14.50 8.60
CA TYR A 73 1.67 -13.33 8.71
C TYR A 73 1.58 -12.65 10.07
N ARG A 74 0.60 -12.99 10.92
CA ARG A 74 0.35 -12.35 12.22
C ARG A 74 1.64 -12.27 13.08
N ARG A 75 2.37 -13.38 13.23
CA ARG A 75 3.62 -13.38 14.02
C ARG A 75 4.66 -12.41 13.49
N LEU A 76 4.85 -12.38 12.17
CA LEU A 76 5.77 -11.42 11.58
C LEU A 76 5.34 -9.97 11.86
N PHE A 77 4.03 -9.68 11.83
CA PHE A 77 3.53 -8.36 12.16
C PHE A 77 3.73 -8.02 13.64
N GLU A 78 3.57 -9.00 14.55
CA GLU A 78 3.83 -8.83 16.00
C GLU A 78 5.29 -8.46 16.27
N ASP A 79 6.25 -8.99 15.50
CA ASP A 79 7.67 -8.66 15.61
C ASP A 79 7.96 -7.18 15.23
N TYR A 80 7.19 -6.62 14.28
CA TYR A 80 7.35 -5.23 13.82
C TYR A 80 6.43 -4.24 14.54
N PHE A 81 5.33 -4.69 15.11
CA PHE A 81 4.32 -3.88 15.78
C PHE A 81 3.95 -4.50 17.15
N PRO A 82 4.88 -4.50 18.12
CA PRO A 82 4.67 -5.20 19.40
C PRO A 82 3.50 -4.65 20.22
N ASP A 83 3.19 -3.37 20.08
CA ASP A 83 2.08 -2.74 20.81
C ASP A 83 0.71 -2.96 20.16
N ASP A 84 0.67 -3.48 18.94
CA ASP A 84 -0.54 -3.73 18.13
C ASP A 84 -1.57 -2.59 18.23
N SER A 85 -1.14 -1.34 18.09
CA SER A 85 -2.00 -0.18 18.29
C SER A 85 -1.68 0.98 17.34
N PHE A 86 -2.72 1.58 16.74
CA PHE A 86 -2.57 2.83 16.00
C PHE A 86 -2.00 3.97 16.87
N LYS A 87 -2.26 3.96 18.18
CA LYS A 87 -1.75 4.97 19.12
C LYS A 87 -0.25 4.90 19.37
N ALA A 88 0.38 3.77 19.05
CA ALA A 88 1.82 3.61 19.14
C ALA A 88 2.58 4.21 17.95
N LEU A 89 1.87 4.66 16.92
CA LEU A 89 2.47 5.26 15.74
C LEU A 89 2.79 6.74 15.97
N ASN A 90 3.92 7.21 15.46
CA ASN A 90 4.35 8.60 15.53
C ASN A 90 3.65 9.52 14.52
N ILE A 91 2.77 8.97 13.70
CA ILE A 91 1.98 9.69 12.68
C ILE A 91 0.52 9.26 12.76
N ARG A 92 -0.37 10.07 12.19
CA ARG A 92 -1.77 9.68 12.00
C ARG A 92 -1.91 8.81 10.77
N LEU A 93 -2.31 7.55 10.94
CA LEU A 93 -2.45 6.56 9.86
C LEU A 93 -3.92 6.22 9.62
N PHE A 94 -4.30 6.20 8.33
CA PHE A 94 -5.61 5.73 7.84
C PHE A 94 -5.37 4.47 7.00
N VAL A 95 -5.94 3.35 7.42
CA VAL A 95 -5.82 2.05 6.75
C VAL A 95 -7.17 1.67 6.17
N THR A 96 -7.23 1.42 4.86
CA THR A 96 -8.49 1.01 4.22
C THR A 96 -8.58 -0.50 4.06
N ALA A 97 -9.77 -1.06 4.25
CA ALA A 97 -10.13 -2.42 3.88
C ALA A 97 -11.56 -2.47 3.33
N THR A 98 -11.91 -3.56 2.67
CA THR A 98 -13.24 -3.78 2.12
C THR A 98 -13.99 -4.81 2.94
N ASP A 99 -15.13 -4.44 3.55
CA ASP A 99 -16.08 -5.39 4.12
C ASP A 99 -16.80 -6.11 2.96
N MET A 100 -16.47 -7.39 2.77
CA MET A 100 -16.94 -8.18 1.62
C MET A 100 -18.41 -8.56 1.70
N VAL A 101 -19.00 -8.55 2.90
CA VAL A 101 -20.42 -8.89 3.10
C VAL A 101 -21.29 -7.66 2.92
N ALA A 102 -20.88 -6.53 3.54
CA ALA A 102 -21.63 -5.28 3.46
C ALA A 102 -21.33 -4.47 2.19
N ALA A 103 -20.35 -4.89 1.37
CA ALA A 103 -19.86 -4.19 0.17
C ALA A 103 -19.54 -2.70 0.45
N ARG A 104 -18.82 -2.44 1.54
CA ARG A 104 -18.47 -1.08 1.95
C ARG A 104 -16.99 -0.94 2.30
N LEU A 105 -16.48 0.27 2.10
CA LEU A 105 -15.14 0.66 2.55
C LEU A 105 -15.16 0.83 4.08
N GLU A 106 -14.16 0.25 4.73
CA GLU A 106 -13.81 0.52 6.12
C GLU A 106 -12.50 1.30 6.17
N ILE A 107 -12.42 2.32 7.03
CA ILE A 107 -11.21 3.10 7.26
C ILE A 107 -10.87 2.96 8.74
N PHE A 108 -9.80 2.23 9.04
CA PHE A 108 -9.29 2.05 10.38
C PHE A 108 -8.35 3.19 10.73
N THR A 109 -8.53 3.77 11.91
CA THR A 109 -7.74 4.91 12.43
C THR A 109 -7.35 4.73 13.90
N ASP A 110 -7.91 3.73 14.55
CA ASP A 110 -7.70 3.43 15.97
C ASP A 110 -7.85 1.93 16.27
N GLY A 111 -7.64 1.54 17.52
CA GLY A 111 -7.72 0.15 17.96
C GLY A 111 -6.49 -0.68 17.55
N PRO A 112 -6.66 -2.01 17.37
CA PRO A 112 -5.57 -2.90 17.03
C PRO A 112 -5.11 -2.69 15.58
N LEU A 113 -3.80 -2.49 15.41
CA LEU A 113 -3.17 -2.17 14.13
C LEU A 113 -3.02 -3.38 13.22
N ILE A 114 -2.57 -4.51 13.78
CA ILE A 114 -2.24 -5.71 13.00
C ILE A 114 -3.46 -6.27 12.25
N PRO A 115 -4.65 -6.40 12.88
CA PRO A 115 -5.85 -6.84 12.14
C PRO A 115 -6.23 -5.88 10.99
N ALA A 116 -6.10 -4.58 11.18
CA ALA A 116 -6.38 -3.59 10.13
C ALA A 116 -5.41 -3.74 8.93
N LEU A 117 -4.11 -3.92 9.22
CA LEU A 117 -3.08 -4.12 8.19
C LEU A 117 -3.27 -5.45 7.44
N LEU A 118 -3.57 -6.54 8.16
CA LEU A 118 -3.86 -7.84 7.55
C LEU A 118 -5.12 -7.77 6.67
N ALA A 119 -6.17 -7.09 7.13
CA ALA A 119 -7.39 -6.85 6.35
C ALA A 119 -7.08 -6.08 5.05
N SER A 120 -6.32 -5.00 5.18
CA SER A 120 -5.91 -4.14 4.07
C SER A 120 -5.03 -4.89 3.04
N ALA A 121 -4.22 -5.84 3.48
CA ALA A 121 -3.30 -6.62 2.63
C ALA A 121 -3.92 -7.93 2.10
N ALA A 122 -5.16 -8.26 2.41
CA ALA A 122 -5.84 -9.48 1.99
C ALA A 122 -6.32 -9.40 0.52
N VAL A 123 -5.36 -9.34 -0.42
CA VAL A 123 -5.63 -9.23 -1.87
C VAL A 123 -6.47 -10.43 -2.33
N PRO A 124 -7.63 -10.20 -2.98
CA PRO A 124 -8.48 -11.28 -3.50
C PRO A 124 -7.69 -12.25 -4.37
N VAL A 125 -8.11 -13.53 -4.35
CA VAL A 125 -7.48 -14.66 -5.05
C VAL A 125 -6.16 -15.08 -4.43
N VAL A 126 -5.30 -14.13 -4.02
CA VAL A 126 -3.97 -14.41 -3.44
C VAL A 126 -4.10 -14.83 -1.98
N PHE A 127 -4.76 -14.02 -1.18
CA PHE A 127 -4.94 -14.26 0.25
C PHE A 127 -6.38 -14.61 0.62
N THR A 128 -6.53 -15.35 1.71
CA THR A 128 -7.85 -15.53 2.32
C THR A 128 -8.33 -14.20 2.89
N PRO A 129 -9.63 -13.87 2.78
CA PRO A 129 -10.19 -12.74 3.51
C PRO A 129 -10.02 -12.90 5.02
N LEU A 130 -9.72 -11.81 5.72
CA LEU A 130 -9.56 -11.79 7.16
C LEU A 130 -10.92 -11.73 7.87
N ARG A 131 -11.13 -12.60 8.85
CA ARG A 131 -12.27 -12.49 9.80
C ARG A 131 -11.85 -11.67 11.01
N PHE A 132 -12.49 -10.53 11.20
CA PHE A 132 -12.22 -9.64 12.33
C PHE A 132 -13.50 -8.93 12.80
N ASN A 133 -13.76 -8.92 14.10
CA ASN A 133 -14.95 -8.32 14.73
C ASN A 133 -16.27 -8.72 14.06
N GLY A 134 -16.44 -10.01 13.74
CA GLY A 134 -17.63 -10.56 13.12
C GLY A 134 -17.83 -10.22 11.64
N ARG A 135 -16.89 -9.53 11.01
CA ARG A 135 -16.92 -9.14 9.60
C ARG A 135 -15.86 -9.89 8.79
N LEU A 136 -16.02 -9.87 7.48
CA LEU A 136 -15.11 -10.50 6.52
C LEU A 136 -14.47 -9.42 5.63
N TYR A 137 -13.16 -9.19 5.85
CA TYR A 137 -12.43 -8.15 5.15
C TYR A 137 -11.52 -8.69 4.04
N SER A 138 -11.42 -7.93 2.97
CA SER A 138 -10.42 -8.08 1.92
C SER A 138 -9.71 -6.75 1.68
N ASP A 139 -8.72 -6.77 0.79
CA ASP A 139 -7.91 -5.59 0.42
C ASP A 139 -8.79 -4.36 0.14
N GLY A 140 -8.39 -3.23 0.68
CA GLY A 140 -9.08 -1.96 0.45
C GLY A 140 -9.10 -1.55 -1.02
N GLY A 141 -8.16 -2.04 -1.83
CA GLY A 141 -8.08 -1.80 -3.27
C GLY A 141 -9.27 -2.29 -4.06
N VAL A 142 -10.11 -3.18 -3.50
CA VAL A 142 -11.39 -3.58 -4.10
C VAL A 142 -12.30 -2.36 -4.31
N LEU A 143 -12.35 -1.45 -3.34
CA LEU A 143 -13.20 -0.26 -3.39
C LEU A 143 -12.39 1.05 -3.50
N ASN A 144 -11.23 1.13 -2.86
CA ASN A 144 -10.43 2.36 -2.83
C ASN A 144 -8.93 2.07 -2.68
N ASN A 145 -8.22 2.03 -3.81
CA ASN A 145 -6.75 1.84 -3.83
C ASN A 145 -5.96 3.14 -3.73
N PHE A 146 -6.63 4.29 -3.66
CA PHE A 146 -6.01 5.61 -3.52
C PHE A 146 -6.82 6.48 -2.54
N PRO A 147 -6.69 6.22 -1.22
CA PRO A 147 -7.57 6.78 -0.20
C PRO A 147 -7.16 8.20 0.22
N ILE A 148 -7.40 9.19 -0.61
CA ILE A 148 -7.07 10.60 -0.34
C ILE A 148 -8.12 11.31 0.53
N GLU A 149 -9.33 10.77 0.65
CA GLU A 149 -10.46 11.43 1.27
C GLU A 149 -10.21 11.86 2.73
N PRO A 150 -9.58 11.03 3.58
CA PRO A 150 -9.24 11.47 4.94
C PRO A 150 -8.24 12.62 4.95
N LEU A 151 -7.30 12.65 3.98
CA LEU A 151 -6.26 13.67 3.92
C LEU A 151 -6.79 15.00 3.41
N GLN A 152 -7.77 15.00 2.51
CA GLN A 152 -8.37 16.23 1.97
C GLN A 152 -9.03 17.10 3.04
N VAL A 153 -9.44 16.50 4.17
CA VAL A 153 -10.08 17.21 5.29
C VAL A 153 -9.05 17.68 6.32
N LEU A 154 -7.88 17.04 6.37
CA LEU A 154 -6.93 17.19 7.48
C LEU A 154 -5.62 17.86 7.10
N CYS A 155 -5.25 17.82 5.82
CA CYS A 155 -3.93 18.23 5.36
C CYS A 155 -4.01 19.40 4.39
N ASP A 156 -3.11 20.36 4.54
CA ASP A 156 -2.99 21.51 3.64
C ASP A 156 -2.37 21.13 2.29
N ALA A 157 -1.52 20.10 2.27
CA ALA A 157 -0.95 19.55 1.04
C ALA A 157 -0.98 18.02 1.03
N ILE A 158 -1.16 17.45 -0.15
CA ILE A 158 -1.23 16.00 -0.37
C ILE A 158 -0.25 15.59 -1.46
N ILE A 159 0.72 14.75 -1.10
CA ILE A 159 1.58 14.04 -2.04
C ILE A 159 1.01 12.65 -2.26
N GLY A 160 0.46 12.41 -3.43
CA GLY A 160 -0.08 11.11 -3.82
C GLY A 160 1.02 10.20 -4.39
N VAL A 161 1.05 8.94 -3.97
CA VAL A 161 1.98 7.94 -4.52
C VAL A 161 1.19 6.75 -5.04
N TYR A 162 1.28 6.48 -6.34
CA TYR A 162 0.57 5.36 -6.96
C TYR A 162 1.57 4.35 -7.54
N ALA A 163 1.74 3.21 -6.86
CA ALA A 163 2.73 2.20 -7.19
C ALA A 163 2.21 1.07 -8.11
N SER A 164 1.00 1.22 -8.68
CA SER A 164 0.38 0.19 -9.53
C SER A 164 -0.05 0.74 -10.89
N PRO A 165 0.83 1.43 -11.65
CA PRO A 165 0.48 1.88 -12.99
C PRO A 165 0.14 0.67 -13.87
N LEU A 166 -0.80 0.85 -14.80
CA LEU A 166 -1.16 -0.21 -15.73
C LEU A 166 -0.07 -0.37 -16.80
N HIS A 167 0.32 -1.61 -17.03
CA HIS A 167 1.05 -2.02 -18.23
C HIS A 167 0.06 -2.54 -19.31
N SER A 168 0.53 -2.72 -20.51
CA SER A 168 -0.22 -3.38 -21.60
C SER A 168 0.33 -4.80 -21.76
N PRO A 169 -0.34 -5.83 -21.22
CA PRO A 169 0.14 -7.20 -21.32
C PRO A 169 -0.03 -7.74 -22.75
N GLU A 170 0.82 -8.66 -23.14
CA GLU A 170 0.60 -9.50 -24.31
C GLU A 170 -0.62 -10.42 -24.09
N GLN A 171 -1.31 -10.80 -25.18
CA GLN A 171 -2.47 -11.71 -25.06
C GLN A 171 -2.11 -13.05 -24.41
N THR A 172 -0.91 -13.55 -24.67
CA THR A 172 -0.34 -14.77 -24.09
C THR A 172 -0.21 -14.73 -22.56
N GLU A 173 -0.13 -13.55 -21.96
CA GLU A 173 -0.08 -13.39 -20.51
C GLU A 173 -1.47 -13.55 -19.85
N LEU A 174 -2.55 -13.52 -20.63
CA LEU A 174 -3.95 -13.57 -20.17
C LEU A 174 -4.64 -14.90 -20.51
N GLU A 175 -3.92 -15.98 -20.63
CA GLU A 175 -4.48 -17.31 -21.01
C GLU A 175 -5.09 -18.09 -19.85
N SER A 176 -4.83 -17.69 -18.58
CA SER A 176 -5.41 -18.39 -17.41
C SER A 176 -6.50 -17.57 -16.74
N THR A 177 -7.49 -18.28 -16.15
CA THR A 177 -8.55 -17.65 -15.36
C THR A 177 -7.98 -16.76 -14.25
N LEU A 178 -6.88 -17.19 -13.62
CA LEU A 178 -6.19 -16.43 -12.57
C LEU A 178 -5.62 -15.12 -13.14
N ALA A 179 -4.93 -15.18 -14.28
CA ALA A 179 -4.34 -14.00 -14.91
C ALA A 179 -5.41 -13.00 -15.36
N VAL A 180 -6.51 -13.48 -15.96
CA VAL A 180 -7.65 -12.64 -16.35
C VAL A 180 -8.31 -12.00 -15.14
N SER A 181 -8.54 -12.76 -14.05
CA SER A 181 -9.16 -12.24 -12.82
C SER A 181 -8.28 -11.19 -12.16
N GLN A 182 -6.97 -11.43 -12.07
CA GLN A 182 -6.00 -10.46 -11.57
C GLN A 182 -5.99 -9.19 -12.43
N ARG A 183 -5.98 -9.35 -13.76
CA ARG A 183 -6.00 -8.20 -14.68
C ARG A 183 -7.27 -7.38 -14.55
N ALA A 184 -8.43 -8.03 -14.45
CA ALA A 184 -9.71 -7.36 -14.25
C ALA A 184 -9.69 -6.52 -12.95
N PHE A 185 -9.16 -7.08 -11.87
CA PHE A 185 -9.00 -6.38 -10.61
C PHE A 185 -8.04 -5.18 -10.74
N GLU A 186 -6.88 -5.34 -11.37
CA GLU A 186 -5.91 -4.25 -11.60
C GLU A 186 -6.51 -3.11 -12.43
N VAL A 187 -7.25 -3.43 -13.49
CA VAL A 187 -7.91 -2.44 -14.34
C VAL A 187 -8.98 -1.66 -13.57
N ALA A 188 -9.85 -2.34 -12.83
CA ALA A 188 -10.88 -1.70 -12.03
C ALA A 188 -10.28 -0.79 -10.95
N MET A 189 -9.25 -1.27 -10.26
CA MET A 189 -8.51 -0.55 -9.23
C MET A 189 -7.81 0.70 -9.78
N TYR A 190 -7.19 0.61 -10.94
CA TYR A 190 -6.56 1.76 -11.60
C TYR A 190 -7.59 2.79 -12.03
N LEU A 191 -8.67 2.37 -12.70
CA LEU A 191 -9.70 3.29 -13.20
C LEU A 191 -10.39 4.06 -12.07
N SER A 192 -10.66 3.41 -10.94
CA SER A 192 -11.21 4.09 -9.75
C SER A 192 -10.21 5.07 -9.14
N SER A 193 -8.92 4.70 -9.07
CA SER A 193 -7.86 5.53 -8.50
C SER A 193 -7.55 6.77 -9.34
N ARG A 194 -7.48 6.63 -10.68
CA ARG A 194 -7.08 7.73 -11.57
C ARG A 194 -8.02 8.94 -11.50
N LEU A 195 -9.28 8.73 -11.12
CA LEU A 195 -10.24 9.83 -10.95
C LEU A 195 -9.84 10.78 -9.82
N LYS A 196 -9.06 10.28 -8.86
CA LYS A 196 -8.62 11.00 -7.67
C LYS A 196 -7.23 11.65 -7.80
N PHE A 197 -6.45 11.31 -8.83
CA PHE A 197 -5.08 11.79 -9.00
C PHE A 197 -4.98 13.33 -9.07
N ARG A 198 -6.00 13.99 -9.60
CA ARG A 198 -6.04 15.45 -9.70
C ARG A 198 -6.33 16.14 -8.37
N ALA A 199 -6.70 15.40 -7.34
CA ALA A 199 -7.04 15.92 -6.03
C ALA A 199 -5.83 15.96 -5.06
N CYS A 200 -4.66 15.51 -5.49
CA CYS A 200 -3.40 15.72 -4.78
C CYS A 200 -2.61 16.87 -5.42
N ASP A 201 -1.78 17.52 -4.60
CA ASP A 201 -0.93 18.64 -5.04
C ASP A 201 0.24 18.16 -5.89
N MET A 202 0.73 16.97 -5.61
CA MET A 202 1.76 16.27 -6.38
C MET A 202 1.42 14.79 -6.48
N LEU A 203 1.52 14.22 -7.68
CA LEU A 203 1.39 12.78 -7.92
C LEU A 203 2.74 12.19 -8.34
N LEU A 204 3.16 11.15 -7.63
CA LEU A 204 4.31 10.29 -7.95
C LEU A 204 3.78 8.93 -8.41
N SER A 205 3.92 8.63 -9.70
CA SER A 205 3.47 7.36 -10.30
C SER A 205 4.48 6.95 -11.38
N PRO A 206 5.66 6.44 -10.97
CA PRO A 206 6.70 6.04 -11.91
C PRO A 206 6.19 4.95 -12.86
N PRO A 207 6.22 5.15 -14.17
CA PRO A 207 5.70 4.18 -15.14
C PRO A 207 6.47 2.87 -15.14
N GLU A 208 7.76 2.88 -14.77
CA GLU A 208 8.62 1.70 -14.69
C GLU A 208 8.09 0.64 -13.71
N LEU A 209 7.27 1.05 -12.73
CA LEU A 209 6.63 0.11 -11.79
C LEU A 209 5.65 -0.84 -12.48
N ALA A 210 5.19 -0.52 -13.69
CA ALA A 210 4.33 -1.38 -14.49
C ALA A 210 5.01 -2.71 -14.88
N ASP A 211 6.34 -2.71 -15.04
CA ASP A 211 7.13 -3.87 -15.47
C ASP A 211 7.33 -4.92 -14.36
N PHE A 212 6.86 -4.62 -13.15
CA PHE A 212 7.04 -5.51 -12.00
C PHE A 212 5.72 -6.19 -11.63
N GLY A 213 5.73 -7.52 -11.59
CA GLY A 213 4.63 -8.31 -11.04
C GLY A 213 4.48 -8.14 -9.52
N ILE A 214 3.29 -8.42 -9.00
CA ILE A 214 2.98 -8.31 -7.55
C ILE A 214 3.87 -9.19 -6.65
N PHE A 215 4.51 -10.23 -7.21
CA PHE A 215 5.38 -11.17 -6.49
C PHE A 215 6.86 -11.00 -6.84
N THR A 216 7.26 -9.87 -7.40
CA THR A 216 8.67 -9.60 -7.71
C THR A 216 9.54 -9.66 -6.44
N LYS A 217 10.79 -10.11 -6.60
CA LYS A 217 11.81 -10.11 -5.53
C LYS A 217 12.76 -8.92 -5.61
N LYS A 218 12.56 -8.05 -6.57
CA LYS A 218 13.45 -6.93 -6.86
C LYS A 218 13.16 -5.73 -5.94
N THR A 219 13.16 -5.95 -4.62
CA THR A 219 12.80 -4.96 -3.62
C THR A 219 13.68 -3.72 -3.67
N ARG A 220 15.00 -3.91 -3.82
CA ARG A 220 15.95 -2.80 -3.93
C ARG A 220 15.71 -1.95 -5.17
N GLU A 221 15.46 -2.58 -6.33
CA GLU A 221 15.15 -1.87 -7.58
C GLU A 221 13.86 -1.05 -7.47
N LEU A 222 12.83 -1.60 -6.83
CA LEU A 222 11.58 -0.87 -6.56
C LEU A 222 11.79 0.33 -5.62
N TYR A 223 12.60 0.16 -4.58
CA TYR A 223 12.99 1.26 -3.69
C TYR A 223 13.70 2.37 -4.47
N GLU A 224 14.69 2.03 -5.29
CA GLU A 224 15.45 3.00 -6.09
C GLU A 224 14.55 3.76 -7.09
N ILE A 225 13.57 3.10 -7.71
CA ILE A 225 12.59 3.74 -8.59
C ILE A 225 11.80 4.80 -7.81
N GLY A 226 11.28 4.45 -6.63
CA GLY A 226 10.53 5.39 -5.79
C GLY A 226 11.38 6.56 -5.32
N TYR A 227 12.60 6.30 -4.88
CA TYR A 227 13.55 7.32 -4.45
C TYR A 227 13.88 8.29 -5.59
N ARG A 228 14.33 7.77 -6.74
CA ARG A 228 14.69 8.57 -7.91
C ARG A 228 13.52 9.41 -8.41
N ALA A 229 12.34 8.83 -8.56
CA ALA A 229 11.15 9.55 -9.00
C ALA A 229 10.79 10.73 -8.08
N THR A 230 11.08 10.62 -6.80
CA THR A 230 10.88 11.71 -5.83
C THR A 230 11.93 12.80 -6.01
N VAL A 231 13.20 12.42 -6.12
CA VAL A 231 14.31 13.38 -6.31
C VAL A 231 14.14 14.17 -7.61
N GLU A 232 13.73 13.52 -8.70
CA GLU A 232 13.45 14.17 -9.98
C GLU A 232 12.32 15.20 -9.90
N ARG A 233 11.41 15.04 -8.96
CA ARG A 233 10.27 15.94 -8.74
C ARG A 233 10.45 16.89 -7.55
N LEU A 234 11.59 16.80 -6.86
CA LEU A 234 11.80 17.49 -5.59
C LEU A 234 11.62 19.00 -5.69
N ALA A 235 12.18 19.65 -6.70
CA ALA A 235 12.04 21.09 -6.89
C ALA A 235 10.55 21.51 -7.00
N ALA A 236 9.75 20.76 -7.76
CA ALA A 236 8.33 21.01 -7.89
C ALA A 236 7.54 20.70 -6.61
N ILE A 237 7.98 19.71 -5.81
CA ILE A 237 7.39 19.41 -4.51
C ILE A 237 7.65 20.59 -3.55
N VAL A 238 8.89 21.05 -3.45
CA VAL A 238 9.29 22.17 -2.57
C VAL A 238 8.52 23.44 -2.97
N GLU A 239 8.56 23.83 -4.24
CA GLU A 239 7.81 24.99 -4.75
C GLU A 239 6.32 24.93 -4.36
N ARG A 240 5.70 23.75 -4.47
CA ARG A 240 4.29 23.57 -4.13
C ARG A 240 4.02 23.71 -2.64
N LEU A 241 4.92 23.19 -1.79
CA LEU A 241 4.80 23.29 -0.34
C LEU A 241 5.06 24.72 0.15
N GLU A 242 6.08 25.42 -0.40
CA GLU A 242 6.36 26.83 -0.12
C GLU A 242 5.18 27.73 -0.51
N ALA A 243 4.57 27.50 -1.69
CA ALA A 243 3.41 28.24 -2.14
C ALA A 243 2.19 28.09 -1.21
N LYS A 244 2.18 27.06 -0.36
CA LYS A 244 1.17 26.82 0.67
C LYS A 244 1.62 27.23 2.09
N GLY A 245 2.85 27.77 2.24
CA GLY A 245 3.40 28.17 3.53
C GLY A 245 3.70 27.01 4.48
N ILE A 246 4.03 25.83 3.93
CA ILE A 246 4.34 24.60 4.71
C ILE A 246 5.84 24.47 4.92
N LEU A 247 6.65 24.98 3.99
CA LEU A 247 8.12 25.08 4.07
C LEU A 247 8.57 26.52 4.11
#